data_34291cc4ba433ce4cd78404c387208dc
#
_entry.id   34291cc4ba433ce4cd78404c387208dc
#
_cell.length_a   1.000
_cell.length_b   1.000
_cell.length_c   1.000
_cell.angle_alpha   90.00
_cell.angle_beta   90.00
_cell.angle_gamma   90.00
#
_symmetry.space_group_name_H-M   'P 1'
#
loop_
_entity.id
_entity.type
_entity.pdbx_description
1 polymer ?
#
loop_
_entity_poly.entity_id
_entity_poly.type
_entity_poly.pdbx_seq_one_letter_code
_entity_poly.pdbx_strand_id
1 'polypeptide(L)'
;MIFVDASVLCAILLGETDADDLSVQLQSAPSLLTSAVAIYETVAVISRTVPGDVRAAREDVSRLIKTAGIRIVPIGDAERELALDAFDRYGKGRHPARLNMGDCFAYACARAHGAALLFKGDDFAKTDIAVA
;
A
#
# COMPACT_ATOMS: atom_id res chain seq x y z
N MET A 1 -14.41 1.62 -2.76
CA MET A 1 -13.06 1.92 -3.29
C MET A 1 -12.04 1.62 -2.21
N ILE A 2 -11.03 0.86 -2.54
CA ILE A 2 -9.98 0.43 -1.60
C ILE A 2 -8.62 0.83 -2.16
N PHE A 3 -7.81 1.51 -1.34
CA PHE A 3 -6.39 1.70 -1.62
C PHE A 3 -5.60 0.54 -1.04
N VAL A 4 -4.78 -0.10 -1.86
CA VAL A 4 -3.99 -1.29 -1.50
C VAL A 4 -2.57 -0.85 -1.15
N ASP A 5 -2.19 -1.05 0.11
CA ASP A 5 -0.84 -0.75 0.60
C ASP A 5 0.19 -1.78 0.13
N ALA A 6 1.45 -1.38 0.10
CA ALA A 6 2.58 -2.27 -0.23
C ALA A 6 2.60 -3.53 0.66
N SER A 7 2.23 -3.43 1.93
CA SER A 7 2.20 -4.56 2.86
C SER A 7 1.29 -5.70 2.37
N VAL A 8 0.18 -5.37 1.72
CA VAL A 8 -0.75 -6.35 1.16
C VAL A 8 -0.18 -6.99 -0.10
N LEU A 9 0.37 -6.17 -0.99
CA LEU A 9 1.00 -6.66 -2.23
C LEU A 9 2.16 -7.61 -1.91
N CYS A 10 3.00 -7.25 -0.92
CA CYS A 10 4.08 -8.10 -0.44
C CYS A 10 3.57 -9.42 0.14
N ALA A 11 2.54 -9.37 0.99
CA ALA A 11 1.97 -10.57 1.61
C ALA A 11 1.47 -11.57 0.57
N ILE A 12 0.79 -11.08 -0.47
CA ILE A 12 0.28 -11.93 -1.56
C ILE A 12 1.44 -12.54 -2.37
N LEU A 13 2.42 -11.72 -2.77
CA LEU A 13 3.54 -12.17 -3.59
C LEU A 13 4.49 -13.11 -2.84
N LEU A 14 4.63 -12.93 -1.53
CA LEU A 14 5.46 -13.80 -0.68
C LEU A 14 4.72 -15.05 -0.20
N GLY A 15 3.43 -15.18 -0.48
CA GLY A 15 2.62 -16.32 -0.04
C GLY A 15 2.52 -16.43 1.48
N GLU A 16 2.37 -15.29 2.17
CA GLU A 16 2.18 -15.27 3.61
C GLU A 16 0.85 -15.95 4.01
N THR A 17 0.69 -16.30 5.29
CA THR A 17 -0.46 -17.09 5.77
C THR A 17 -1.82 -16.48 5.47
N ASP A 18 -1.90 -15.16 5.36
CA ASP A 18 -3.13 -14.40 5.05
C ASP A 18 -3.27 -14.03 3.56
N ALA A 19 -2.36 -14.50 2.69
CA ALA A 19 -2.36 -14.17 1.26
C ALA A 19 -3.67 -14.51 0.56
N ASP A 20 -4.25 -15.67 0.85
CA ASP A 20 -5.50 -16.10 0.25
C ASP A 20 -6.67 -15.21 0.67
N ASP A 21 -6.79 -14.89 1.96
CA ASP A 21 -7.82 -14.01 2.48
C ASP A 21 -7.70 -12.60 1.88
N LEU A 22 -6.48 -12.07 1.78
CA LEU A 22 -6.23 -10.78 1.14
C LEU A 22 -6.60 -10.81 -0.34
N SER A 23 -6.28 -11.88 -1.04
CA SER A 23 -6.65 -12.05 -2.46
C SER A 23 -8.17 -12.07 -2.65
N VAL A 24 -8.90 -12.72 -1.76
CA VAL A 24 -10.37 -12.71 -1.77
C VAL A 24 -10.92 -11.30 -1.54
N GLN A 25 -10.32 -10.54 -0.61
CA GLN A 25 -10.71 -9.15 -0.38
C GLN A 25 -10.49 -8.28 -1.62
N LEU A 26 -9.37 -8.45 -2.32
CA LEU A 26 -9.13 -7.73 -3.57
C LEU A 26 -10.17 -8.08 -4.64
N GLN A 27 -10.50 -9.36 -4.80
CA GLN A 27 -11.46 -9.81 -5.80
C GLN A 27 -12.89 -9.31 -5.53
N SER A 28 -13.26 -9.13 -4.27
CA SER A 28 -14.60 -8.69 -3.88
C SER A 28 -14.76 -7.17 -3.88
N ALA A 29 -13.67 -6.42 -3.98
CA ALA A 29 -13.73 -4.96 -3.95
C ALA A 29 -14.22 -4.39 -5.29
N PRO A 30 -15.11 -3.38 -5.26
CA PRO A 30 -15.64 -2.79 -6.50
C PRO A 30 -14.61 -1.97 -7.27
N SER A 31 -13.60 -1.45 -6.59
CA SER A 31 -12.56 -0.63 -7.20
C SER A 31 -11.31 -0.65 -6.34
N LEU A 32 -10.17 -0.90 -6.97
CA LEU A 32 -8.86 -1.00 -6.31
C LEU A 32 -7.92 0.08 -6.82
N LEU A 33 -7.22 0.71 -5.88
CA LEU A 33 -6.22 1.74 -6.14
C LEU A 33 -4.89 1.37 -5.50
N THR A 34 -3.81 1.84 -6.09
CA THR A 34 -2.48 1.88 -5.45
C THR A 34 -1.70 3.06 -6.00
N SER A 35 -0.45 3.23 -5.59
CA SER A 35 0.40 4.33 -6.05
C SER A 35 1.77 3.86 -6.51
N ALA A 36 2.48 4.73 -7.21
CA ALA A 36 3.87 4.49 -7.61
C ALA A 36 4.78 4.22 -6.40
N VAL A 37 4.54 4.89 -5.28
CA VAL A 37 5.32 4.67 -4.05
C VAL A 37 5.07 3.27 -3.48
N ALA A 38 3.82 2.84 -3.39
CA ALA A 38 3.48 1.49 -2.93
C ALA A 38 4.08 0.41 -3.83
N ILE A 39 4.03 0.60 -5.15
CA ILE A 39 4.66 -0.31 -6.11
C ILE A 39 6.17 -0.35 -5.92
N TYR A 40 6.81 0.81 -5.79
CA TYR A 40 8.26 0.89 -5.54
C TYR A 40 8.65 0.12 -4.28
N GLU A 41 7.96 0.34 -3.17
CA GLU A 41 8.21 -0.36 -1.91
C GLU A 41 8.05 -1.87 -2.08
N THR A 42 7.01 -2.31 -2.77
CA THR A 42 6.76 -3.74 -3.02
C THR A 42 7.90 -4.36 -3.83
N VAL A 43 8.32 -3.72 -4.92
CA VAL A 43 9.45 -4.18 -5.73
C VAL A 43 10.72 -4.26 -4.89
N ALA A 44 10.99 -3.26 -4.06
CA ALA A 44 12.17 -3.24 -3.19
C ALA A 44 12.17 -4.42 -2.21
N VAL A 45 11.04 -4.72 -1.58
CA VAL A 45 10.91 -5.85 -0.66
C VAL A 45 11.07 -7.19 -1.39
N ILE A 46 10.37 -7.40 -2.50
CA ILE A 46 10.40 -8.66 -3.24
C ILE A 46 11.81 -8.94 -3.78
N SER A 47 12.49 -7.94 -4.31
CA SER A 47 13.85 -8.09 -4.85
C SER A 47 14.89 -8.50 -3.81
N ARG A 48 14.65 -8.18 -2.53
CA ARG A 48 15.53 -8.57 -1.41
C ARG A 48 15.17 -9.92 -0.81
N THR A 49 13.90 -10.31 -0.88
CA THR A 49 13.38 -11.48 -0.14
C THR A 49 13.36 -12.74 -1.00
N VAL A 50 13.01 -12.60 -2.27
CA VAL A 50 12.92 -13.73 -3.22
C VAL A 50 14.17 -13.75 -4.10
N PRO A 51 14.76 -14.94 -4.36
CA PRO A 51 15.87 -15.04 -5.30
C PRO A 51 15.50 -14.47 -6.68
N GLY A 52 16.35 -13.61 -7.19
CA GLY A 52 16.12 -12.90 -8.44
C GLY A 52 16.69 -11.50 -8.42
N ASP A 53 16.38 -10.74 -9.44
CA ASP A 53 16.80 -9.35 -9.55
C ASP A 53 15.60 -8.39 -9.50
N VAL A 54 15.90 -7.09 -9.52
CA VAL A 54 14.88 -6.05 -9.54
C VAL A 54 13.96 -6.18 -10.75
N ARG A 55 14.49 -6.59 -11.90
CA ARG A 55 13.70 -6.79 -13.11
C ARG A 55 12.63 -7.86 -12.92
N ALA A 56 13.02 -9.01 -12.37
CA ALA A 56 12.08 -10.12 -12.08
C ALA A 56 11.01 -9.66 -11.06
N ALA A 57 11.40 -8.95 -10.02
CA ALA A 57 10.46 -8.40 -9.04
C ALA A 57 9.47 -7.41 -9.68
N ARG A 58 9.94 -6.53 -10.56
CA ARG A 58 9.07 -5.61 -11.30
C ARG A 58 8.03 -6.35 -12.15
N GLU A 59 8.42 -7.41 -12.81
CA GLU A 59 7.53 -8.22 -13.63
C GLU A 59 6.44 -8.89 -12.77
N ASP A 60 6.81 -9.46 -11.63
CA ASP A 60 5.88 -10.11 -10.71
C ASP A 60 4.86 -9.11 -10.15
N VAL A 61 5.32 -7.95 -9.70
CA VAL A 61 4.45 -6.88 -9.17
C VAL A 61 3.52 -6.37 -10.27
N SER A 62 4.03 -6.11 -11.47
CA SER A 62 3.22 -5.63 -12.60
C SER A 62 2.14 -6.64 -12.97
N ARG A 63 2.45 -7.92 -12.93
CA ARG A 63 1.48 -8.99 -13.21
C ARG A 63 0.36 -9.01 -12.16
N LEU A 64 0.70 -8.88 -10.88
CA LEU A 64 -0.30 -8.81 -9.82
C LEU A 64 -1.21 -7.60 -9.99
N ILE A 65 -0.65 -6.41 -10.19
CA ILE A 65 -1.40 -5.16 -10.41
C ILE A 65 -2.39 -5.32 -11.57
N LYS A 66 -1.92 -5.85 -12.69
CA LYS A 66 -2.73 -6.05 -13.89
C LYS A 66 -3.84 -7.09 -13.67
N THR A 67 -3.48 -8.24 -13.10
CA THR A 67 -4.41 -9.36 -12.89
C THR A 67 -5.50 -8.99 -11.88
N ALA A 68 -5.18 -8.26 -10.83
CA ALA A 68 -6.14 -7.80 -9.83
C ALA A 68 -6.93 -6.57 -10.28
N GLY A 69 -6.59 -5.95 -11.42
CA GLY A 69 -7.26 -4.75 -11.90
C GLY A 69 -7.05 -3.53 -11.02
N ILE A 70 -5.89 -3.42 -10.40
CA ILE A 70 -5.57 -2.30 -9.51
C ILE A 70 -5.15 -1.09 -10.35
N ARG A 71 -5.83 0.04 -10.16
CA ARG A 71 -5.50 1.29 -10.84
C ARG A 71 -4.43 2.05 -10.08
N ILE A 72 -3.42 2.53 -10.79
CA ILE A 72 -2.36 3.37 -10.21
C ILE A 72 -2.85 4.82 -10.24
N VAL A 73 -2.95 5.45 -9.05
CA VAL A 73 -3.33 6.85 -8.94
C VAL A 73 -2.07 7.74 -8.84
N PRO A 74 -2.09 8.93 -9.44
CA PRO A 74 -0.96 9.84 -9.36
C PRO A 74 -0.79 10.41 -7.95
N ILE A 75 0.43 10.79 -7.61
CA ILE A 75 0.77 11.55 -6.41
C ILE A 75 1.08 12.97 -6.85
N GLY A 76 0.19 13.88 -6.52
CA GLY A 76 0.32 15.29 -6.85
C GLY A 76 0.39 16.15 -5.58
N ASP A 77 0.05 17.42 -5.76
CA ASP A 77 0.18 18.41 -4.68
C ASP A 77 -0.76 18.13 -3.49
N ALA A 78 -1.97 17.69 -3.76
CA ALA A 78 -2.93 17.34 -2.71
C ALA A 78 -2.44 16.17 -1.87
N GLU A 79 -1.92 15.13 -2.48
CA GLU A 79 -1.36 13.97 -1.80
C GLU A 79 -0.09 14.34 -1.03
N ARG A 80 0.74 15.23 -1.56
CA ARG A 80 1.91 15.76 -0.84
C ARG A 80 1.49 16.41 0.47
N GLU A 81 0.52 17.31 0.45
CA GLU A 81 0.03 17.99 1.65
C GLU A 81 -0.55 16.99 2.67
N LEU A 82 -1.38 16.07 2.23
CA LEU A 82 -1.96 15.04 3.10
C LEU A 82 -0.88 14.10 3.68
N ALA A 83 0.16 13.78 2.93
CA ALA A 83 1.28 12.96 3.43
C ALA A 83 2.08 13.70 4.50
N LEU A 84 2.30 15.00 4.33
CA LEU A 84 2.97 15.82 5.35
C LEU A 84 2.12 15.98 6.61
N ASP A 85 0.81 16.14 6.47
CA ASP A 85 -0.12 16.15 7.60
C ASP A 85 -0.10 14.81 8.35
N ALA A 86 -0.09 13.69 7.61
CA ALA A 86 0.02 12.37 8.22
C ALA A 86 1.34 12.19 8.97
N PHE A 87 2.43 12.67 8.41
CA PHE A 87 3.73 12.63 9.07
C PHE A 87 3.74 13.47 10.35
N ASP A 88 3.20 14.67 10.32
CA ASP A 88 3.12 15.54 11.49
C ASP A 88 2.30 14.90 12.63
N ARG A 89 1.17 14.27 12.29
CA ARG A 89 0.25 13.67 13.27
C ARG A 89 0.66 12.27 13.73
N TYR A 90 1.15 11.42 12.83
CA TYR A 90 1.31 9.98 13.04
C TYR A 90 2.69 9.45 12.71
N GLY A 91 3.64 10.32 12.34
CA GLY A 91 4.95 9.93 11.86
C GLY A 91 5.82 9.23 12.89
N LYS A 92 6.75 8.41 12.40
CA LYS A 92 7.76 7.77 13.22
C LYS A 92 8.56 8.82 13.98
N GLY A 93 8.70 8.60 15.30
CA GLY A 93 9.34 9.55 16.21
C GLY A 93 8.38 10.62 16.75
N ARG A 94 7.11 10.64 16.33
CA ARG A 94 6.10 11.62 16.74
C ARG A 94 4.87 10.98 17.37
N HIS A 95 4.52 9.76 16.95
CA HIS A 95 3.27 9.10 17.36
C HIS A 95 3.48 7.57 17.39
N PRO A 96 2.73 6.84 18.25
CA PRO A 96 2.83 5.38 18.32
C PRO A 96 2.51 4.63 17.02
N ALA A 97 1.76 5.23 16.09
CA ALA A 97 1.52 4.67 14.77
C ALA A 97 2.81 4.52 13.95
N ARG A 98 3.80 5.37 14.19
CA ARG A 98 5.15 5.28 13.61
C ARG A 98 5.15 5.21 12.08
N LEU A 99 4.31 5.99 11.43
CA LEU A 99 4.23 5.98 9.97
C LEU A 99 5.55 6.43 9.35
N ASN A 100 6.07 5.62 8.44
CA ASN A 100 7.20 5.99 7.59
C ASN A 100 6.73 6.77 6.36
N MET A 101 7.65 7.15 5.47
CA MET A 101 7.31 7.89 4.26
C MET A 101 6.27 7.16 3.39
N GLY A 102 6.48 5.88 3.13
CA GLY A 102 5.55 5.08 2.32
C GLY A 102 4.17 5.00 2.94
N ASP A 103 4.08 4.81 4.25
CA ASP A 103 2.82 4.79 5.00
C ASP A 103 2.09 6.14 4.88
N CYS A 104 2.81 7.24 5.01
CA CYS A 104 2.23 8.58 4.87
C CYS A 104 1.64 8.80 3.48
N PHE A 105 2.29 8.33 2.43
CA PHE A 105 1.76 8.42 1.06
C PHE A 105 0.59 7.47 0.82
N ALA A 106 0.58 6.28 1.41
CA ALA A 106 -0.58 5.38 1.34
C ALA A 106 -1.79 6.02 2.02
N TYR A 107 -1.62 6.58 3.22
CA TYR A 107 -2.64 7.37 3.91
C TYR A 107 -3.14 8.53 3.03
N ALA A 108 -2.22 9.30 2.46
CA ALA A 108 -2.56 10.47 1.64
C ALA A 108 -3.38 10.09 0.40
N CYS A 109 -2.97 9.06 -0.31
CA CYS A 109 -3.68 8.60 -1.51
C CYS A 109 -5.07 8.05 -1.16
N ALA A 110 -5.19 7.28 -0.08
CA ALA A 110 -6.48 6.79 0.38
C ALA A 110 -7.42 7.97 0.71
N ARG A 111 -6.94 8.95 1.45
CA ARG A 111 -7.73 10.16 1.83
C ARG A 111 -8.12 10.97 0.61
N ALA A 112 -7.19 11.26 -0.30
CA ALA A 112 -7.45 12.08 -1.49
C ALA A 112 -8.53 11.48 -2.39
N HIS A 113 -8.65 10.16 -2.41
CA HIS A 113 -9.63 9.45 -3.23
C HIS A 113 -10.88 9.00 -2.46
N GLY A 114 -10.98 9.30 -1.17
CA GLY A 114 -12.09 8.84 -0.34
C GLY A 114 -12.14 7.30 -0.24
N ALA A 115 -11.01 6.64 -0.35
CA ALA A 115 -10.88 5.19 -0.30
C ALA A 115 -10.59 4.70 1.13
N ALA A 116 -11.09 3.51 1.46
CA ALA A 116 -10.62 2.79 2.63
C ALA A 116 -9.23 2.21 2.36
N LEU A 117 -8.41 2.06 3.39
CA LEU A 117 -7.05 1.54 3.26
C LEU A 117 -7.03 0.05 3.63
N LEU A 118 -6.55 -0.78 2.72
CA LEU A 118 -6.23 -2.18 3.00
C LEU A 118 -4.74 -2.31 3.26
N PHE A 119 -4.40 -2.80 4.45
CA PHE A 119 -3.02 -2.93 4.92
C PHE A 119 -2.85 -4.18 5.80
N LYS A 120 -1.61 -4.58 5.98
CA LYS A 120 -1.22 -5.60 6.93
C LYS A 120 -0.32 -4.98 8.00
N GLY A 121 -0.55 -5.33 9.28
CA GLY A 121 0.16 -4.77 10.42
C GLY A 121 -0.72 -3.85 11.27
N ASP A 122 -0.11 -3.20 12.28
CA ASP A 122 -0.84 -2.44 13.30
C ASP A 122 -0.75 -0.92 13.13
N ASP A 123 0.12 -0.43 12.26
CA ASP A 123 0.50 0.99 12.23
C ASP A 123 -0.69 1.89 11.88
N PHE A 124 -1.42 1.58 10.82
CA PHE A 124 -2.55 2.40 10.38
C PHE A 124 -3.77 2.30 11.31
N ALA A 125 -3.91 1.22 12.08
CA ALA A 125 -5.00 1.06 13.04
C ALA A 125 -5.00 2.12 14.14
N LYS A 126 -3.86 2.77 14.37
CA LYS A 126 -3.70 3.85 15.36
C LYS A 126 -3.93 5.24 14.77
N THR A 127 -4.39 5.32 13.53
CA THR A 127 -4.70 6.57 12.83
C THR A 127 -6.21 6.72 12.63
N ASP A 128 -6.62 7.81 12.03
CA ASP A 128 -8.02 8.07 11.69
C ASP A 128 -8.42 7.62 10.28
N ILE A 129 -7.55 6.87 9.59
CA ILE A 129 -7.86 6.39 8.24
C ILE A 129 -8.97 5.34 8.27
N ALA A 130 -9.89 5.41 7.32
CA ALA A 130 -10.88 4.37 7.13
C ALA A 130 -10.20 3.06 6.71
N VAL A 131 -10.48 1.97 7.41
CA VAL A 131 -9.90 0.65 7.19
C VAL A 131 -10.83 -0.18 6.31
N ALA A 132 -10.25 -0.86 5.34
CA ALA A 132 -10.98 -1.77 4.47
C ALA A 132 -11.24 -3.13 5.15
#